data_2cb939f9e4c4a6309e4049d77850984e
#
_entry.id   2cb939f9e4c4a6309e4049d77850984e
#
_cell.length_a   1.000
_cell.length_b   1.000
_cell.length_c   1.000
_cell.angle_alpha   90.00
_cell.angle_beta   90.00
_cell.angle_gamma   90.00
#
_symmetry.space_group_name_H-M   'P 1'
#
loop_
_entity.id
_entity.type
_entity.pdbx_description
1 polymer ?
#
loop_
_entity_poly.entity_id
_entity_poly.type
_entity_poly.pdbx_seq_one_letter_code
_entity_poly.pdbx_strand_id
1 'polypeptide(L)'
;AVGMLPGSIYCHFPSKDELFFAVYEEGVARITKRVRSAPGGIDDPWACLEAACAAHMETILDQSVYAKVIVRGQPRDVPGISARLVSLRDEYEQLFRSLIGVVPPAPGGDPLIFRMLLLGGMNWAQNWYQDSKIPPGEIAGKFVQLLRGG
;
A
#
# COMPACT_ATOMS: atom_id res chain seq x y z
N ALA A 1 23.21 -6.40 8.77
CA ALA A 1 24.35 -6.55 9.58
C ALA A 1 24.10 -7.48 10.74
N VAL A 2 24.70 -8.61 10.57
CA VAL A 2 24.77 -9.65 11.56
C VAL A 2 25.53 -9.12 12.75
N GLY A 3 25.02 -8.70 13.80
CA GLY A 3 25.75 -8.23 14.96
C GLY A 3 25.37 -6.84 15.45
N MET A 4 24.35 -6.20 14.88
CA MET A 4 23.74 -5.05 15.54
C MET A 4 23.02 -5.51 16.79
N LEU A 5 23.59 -5.21 17.92
CA LEU A 5 22.93 -5.42 19.20
C LEU A 5 21.74 -4.47 19.33
N PRO A 6 20.64 -4.85 20.00
CA PRO A 6 19.48 -3.97 20.22
C PRO A 6 19.84 -2.59 20.76
N GLY A 7 20.84 -2.50 21.64
CA GLY A 7 21.34 -1.23 22.15
C GLY A 7 21.96 -0.30 21.11
N SER A 8 22.57 -0.84 20.05
CA SER A 8 23.14 -0.03 18.95
C SER A 8 22.05 0.60 18.10
N ILE A 9 20.92 -0.05 17.91
CA ILE A 9 19.76 0.49 17.19
C ILE A 9 19.17 1.66 17.98
N TYR A 10 19.02 1.54 19.30
CA TYR A 10 18.47 2.58 20.16
C TYR A 10 19.39 3.82 20.28
N CYS A 11 20.69 3.70 20.02
CA CYS A 11 21.58 4.86 19.96
C CYS A 11 21.24 5.82 18.82
N HIS A 12 20.59 5.35 17.73
CA HIS A 12 20.21 6.15 16.57
C HIS A 12 18.78 6.66 16.63
N PHE A 13 17.95 6.09 17.50
CA PHE A 13 16.53 6.45 17.62
C PHE A 13 16.17 6.76 19.07
N PRO A 14 15.48 7.88 19.34
CA PRO A 14 15.11 8.29 20.71
C PRO A 14 14.17 7.31 21.42
N SER A 15 13.39 6.53 20.66
CA SER A 15 12.39 5.61 21.21
C SER A 15 12.05 4.50 20.20
N LYS A 16 11.34 3.47 20.70
CA LYS A 16 10.75 2.43 19.83
C LYS A 16 9.77 3.00 18.81
N ASP A 17 9.01 4.00 19.20
CA ASP A 17 8.03 4.66 18.35
C ASP A 17 8.72 5.38 17.18
N GLU A 18 9.82 6.07 17.45
CA GLU A 18 10.61 6.72 16.40
C GLU A 18 11.28 5.70 15.46
N LEU A 19 11.75 4.57 15.99
CA LEU A 19 12.25 3.48 15.16
C LEU A 19 11.14 2.90 14.28
N PHE A 20 9.98 2.63 14.85
CA PHE A 20 8.81 2.14 14.12
C PHE A 20 8.41 3.12 13.02
N PHE A 21 8.34 4.40 13.34
CA PHE A 21 8.02 5.45 12.38
C PHE A 21 9.02 5.48 11.21
N ALA A 22 10.31 5.41 11.49
CA ALA A 22 11.35 5.41 10.47
C ALA A 22 11.21 4.22 9.50
N VAL A 23 10.92 3.02 10.02
CA VAL A 23 10.68 1.82 9.22
C VAL A 23 9.39 1.95 8.39
N TYR A 24 8.33 2.47 9.00
CA TYR A 24 7.06 2.73 8.33
C TYR A 24 7.21 3.75 7.19
N GLU A 25 7.86 4.87 7.45
CA GLU A 25 8.14 5.93 6.47
C GLU A 25 8.94 5.39 5.28
N GLU A 26 10.02 4.65 5.53
CA GLU A 26 10.80 4.01 4.47
C GLU A 26 9.95 3.01 3.67
N GLY A 27 9.12 2.23 4.33
CA GLY A 27 8.19 1.32 3.68
C GLY A 27 7.21 2.03 2.76
N VAL A 28 6.60 3.12 3.25
CA VAL A 28 5.68 3.94 2.46
C VAL A 28 6.40 4.59 1.28
N ALA A 29 7.63 5.08 1.46
CA ALA A 29 8.42 5.64 0.38
C ALA A 29 8.69 4.60 -0.74
N ARG A 30 9.02 3.37 -0.36
CA ARG A 30 9.27 2.26 -1.31
C ARG A 30 8.03 1.88 -2.10
N ILE A 31 6.91 1.67 -1.43
CA ILE A 31 5.65 1.32 -2.12
C ILE A 31 5.17 2.47 -2.99
N THR A 32 5.26 3.70 -2.52
CA THR A 32 4.91 4.91 -3.28
C THR A 32 5.70 5.00 -4.57
N LYS A 33 7.02 4.79 -4.51
CA LYS A 33 7.90 4.80 -5.68
C LYS A 33 7.50 3.73 -6.70
N ARG A 34 7.26 2.50 -6.25
CA ARG A 34 6.85 1.39 -7.13
C ARG A 34 5.50 1.65 -7.79
N VAL A 35 4.50 2.03 -7.00
CA VAL A 35 3.14 2.31 -7.49
C VAL A 35 3.13 3.48 -8.46
N ARG A 36 3.88 4.54 -8.16
CA ARG A 36 3.96 5.74 -9.03
C ARG A 36 4.63 5.44 -10.36
N SER A 37 5.64 4.58 -10.39
CA SER A 37 6.37 4.25 -11.62
C SER A 37 5.72 3.15 -12.46
N ALA A 38 4.83 2.34 -11.87
CA ALA A 38 4.22 1.19 -12.53
C ALA A 38 3.43 1.54 -13.81
N PRO A 39 2.67 2.66 -13.88
CA PRO A 39 1.93 3.04 -15.08
C PRO A 39 2.79 3.63 -16.20
N GLY A 40 4.10 3.73 -16.05
CA GLY A 40 4.99 4.40 -17.01
C GLY A 40 4.77 3.95 -18.46
N GLY A 41 4.40 4.90 -19.33
CA GLY A 41 4.15 4.64 -20.76
C GLY A 41 2.79 4.01 -21.09
N ILE A 42 1.89 3.88 -20.12
CA ILE A 42 0.53 3.37 -20.33
C ILE A 42 -0.43 4.56 -20.46
N ASP A 43 -1.17 4.62 -21.55
CA ASP A 43 -2.13 5.72 -21.80
C ASP A 43 -3.55 5.41 -21.32
N ASP A 44 -3.96 4.13 -21.32
CA ASP A 44 -5.29 3.74 -20.86
C ASP A 44 -5.44 3.88 -19.34
N PRO A 45 -6.41 4.68 -18.85
CA PRO A 45 -6.60 4.91 -17.41
C PRO A 45 -6.84 3.64 -16.59
N TRP A 46 -7.58 2.68 -17.14
CA TRP A 46 -7.85 1.42 -16.45
C TRP A 46 -6.58 0.55 -16.35
N ALA A 47 -5.80 0.49 -17.42
CA ALA A 47 -4.53 -0.22 -17.42
C ALA A 47 -3.50 0.45 -16.49
N CYS A 48 -3.50 1.78 -16.38
CA CYS A 48 -2.71 2.51 -15.39
C CYS A 48 -3.09 2.13 -13.96
N LEU A 49 -4.39 2.10 -13.66
CA LEU A 49 -4.90 1.70 -12.36
C LEU A 49 -4.53 0.25 -12.04
N GLU A 50 -4.69 -0.66 -13.00
CA GLU A 50 -4.32 -2.07 -12.85
C GLU A 50 -2.82 -2.25 -12.55
N ALA A 51 -1.95 -1.55 -13.29
CA ALA A 51 -0.51 -1.60 -13.06
C ALA A 51 -0.13 -1.08 -11.66
N ALA A 52 -0.76 -0.01 -11.21
CA ALA A 52 -0.58 0.53 -9.88
C ALA A 52 -1.04 -0.44 -8.79
N CYS A 53 -2.20 -1.08 -8.98
CA CYS A 53 -2.73 -2.10 -8.07
C CYS A 53 -1.81 -3.34 -8.01
N ALA A 54 -1.29 -3.77 -9.15
CA ALA A 54 -0.33 -4.88 -9.22
C ALA A 54 0.93 -4.57 -8.40
N ALA A 55 1.52 -3.39 -8.59
CA ALA A 55 2.69 -2.94 -7.85
C ALA A 55 2.41 -2.82 -6.34
N HIS A 56 1.22 -2.37 -5.96
CA HIS A 56 0.77 -2.34 -4.56
C HIS A 56 0.73 -3.75 -3.96
N MET A 57 0.00 -4.66 -4.62
CA MET A 57 -0.17 -6.04 -4.15
C MET A 57 1.16 -6.78 -4.04
N GLU A 58 2.02 -6.67 -5.04
CA GLU A 58 3.36 -7.28 -5.02
C GLU A 58 4.21 -6.78 -3.86
N THR A 59 4.07 -5.51 -3.51
CA THR A 59 4.84 -4.91 -2.41
C THR A 59 4.31 -5.31 -1.04
N ILE A 60 2.99 -5.27 -0.83
CA ILE A 60 2.42 -5.61 0.48
C ILE A 60 2.44 -7.11 0.78
N LEU A 61 2.49 -7.95 -0.25
CA LEU A 61 2.54 -9.40 -0.11
C LEU A 61 3.96 -9.96 -0.15
N ASP A 62 4.99 -9.12 -0.33
CA ASP A 62 6.35 -9.57 -0.15
C ASP A 62 6.64 -9.90 1.32
N GLN A 63 7.65 -10.69 1.59
CA GLN A 63 7.99 -11.12 2.95
C GLN A 63 8.91 -10.13 3.69
N SER A 64 9.08 -8.92 3.15
CA SER A 64 9.95 -7.92 3.75
C SER A 64 9.42 -7.41 5.09
N VAL A 65 10.33 -6.90 5.91
CA VAL A 65 9.98 -6.23 7.17
C VAL A 65 9.10 -5.01 6.89
N TYR A 66 9.38 -4.29 5.80
CA TYR A 66 8.62 -3.10 5.42
C TYR A 66 7.16 -3.41 5.09
N ALA A 67 6.91 -4.47 4.31
CA ALA A 67 5.54 -4.92 4.01
C ALA A 67 4.76 -5.24 5.30
N LYS A 68 5.38 -5.99 6.21
CA LYS A 68 4.77 -6.35 7.49
C LYS A 68 4.42 -5.13 8.35
N VAL A 69 5.30 -4.14 8.39
CA VAL A 69 5.09 -2.91 9.18
C VAL A 69 4.00 -2.03 8.56
N ILE A 70 4.00 -1.83 7.24
CA ILE A 70 3.00 -1.00 6.55
C ILE A 70 1.59 -1.51 6.82
N VAL A 71 1.40 -2.81 6.79
CA VAL A 71 0.07 -3.41 6.87
C VAL A 71 -0.44 -3.55 8.28
N ARG A 72 0.44 -3.96 9.20
CA ARG A 72 0.08 -4.18 10.60
C ARG A 72 0.12 -2.91 11.44
N GLY A 73 0.85 -1.89 10.97
CA GLY A 73 0.98 -0.62 11.67
C GLY A 73 -0.30 0.19 11.62
N GLN A 74 -1.08 0.14 12.69
CA GLN A 74 -2.25 1.02 12.83
C GLN A 74 -1.87 2.28 13.60
N PRO A 75 -2.28 3.47 13.13
CA PRO A 75 -1.97 4.74 13.83
C PRO A 75 -2.38 4.74 15.31
N ARG A 76 -3.50 4.08 15.64
CA ARG A 76 -4.00 3.98 17.02
C ARG A 76 -3.10 3.15 17.95
N ASP A 77 -2.25 2.29 17.40
CA ASP A 77 -1.39 1.42 18.20
C ASP A 77 -0.14 2.16 18.72
N VAL A 78 0.13 3.34 18.15
CA VAL A 78 1.30 4.16 18.49
C VAL A 78 0.90 5.63 18.66
N PRO A 79 0.24 6.00 19.78
CA PRO A 79 -0.37 7.33 19.95
C PRO A 79 0.59 8.51 19.76
N GLY A 80 1.87 8.35 20.16
CA GLY A 80 2.87 9.42 20.07
C GLY A 80 3.24 9.84 18.65
N ILE A 81 3.00 8.99 17.67
CA ILE A 81 3.33 9.23 16.25
C ILE A 81 2.11 9.06 15.32
N SER A 82 0.92 8.87 15.87
CA SER A 82 -0.28 8.54 15.10
C SER A 82 -0.61 9.57 14.02
N ALA A 83 -0.47 10.85 14.31
CA ALA A 83 -0.72 11.93 13.34
C ALA A 83 0.25 11.87 12.16
N ARG A 84 1.52 11.54 12.40
CA ARG A 84 2.55 11.38 11.35
C ARG A 84 2.28 10.16 10.49
N LEU A 85 1.84 9.03 11.08
CA LEU A 85 1.46 7.82 10.35
C LEU A 85 0.23 8.06 9.47
N VAL A 86 -0.78 8.77 9.99
CA VAL A 86 -1.97 9.16 9.22
C VAL A 86 -1.58 10.03 8.03
N SER A 87 -0.70 11.02 8.22
CA SER A 87 -0.23 11.89 7.14
C SER A 87 0.45 11.10 6.02
N LEU A 88 1.35 10.18 6.35
CA LEU A 88 2.01 9.32 5.36
C LEU A 88 1.02 8.44 4.58
N ARG A 89 0.05 7.89 5.29
CA ARG A 89 -1.00 7.08 4.66
C ARG A 89 -1.86 7.92 3.72
N ASP A 90 -2.27 9.11 4.15
CA ASP A 90 -3.11 9.99 3.35
C ASP A 90 -2.38 10.47 2.08
N GLU A 91 -1.09 10.76 2.17
CA GLU A 91 -0.24 11.07 1.02
C GLU A 91 -0.18 9.89 0.02
N TYR A 92 -0.02 8.68 0.53
CA TYR A 92 -0.03 7.47 -0.29
C TYR A 92 -1.38 7.24 -0.96
N GLU A 93 -2.48 7.37 -0.22
CA GLU A 93 -3.84 7.22 -0.76
C GLU A 93 -4.16 8.26 -1.83
N GLN A 94 -3.51 9.42 -1.80
CA GLN A 94 -3.68 10.46 -2.81
C GLN A 94 -3.27 9.97 -4.22
N LEU A 95 -2.32 9.04 -4.34
CA LEU A 95 -1.98 8.42 -5.62
C LEU A 95 -3.19 7.67 -6.21
N PHE A 96 -3.86 6.89 -5.39
CA PHE A 96 -5.04 6.14 -5.84
C PHE A 96 -6.24 7.04 -6.12
N ARG A 97 -6.41 8.13 -5.35
CA ARG A 97 -7.42 9.16 -5.67
C ARG A 97 -7.21 9.73 -7.06
N SER A 98 -5.97 10.05 -7.40
CA SER A 98 -5.62 10.59 -8.71
C SER A 98 -5.87 9.58 -9.83
N LEU A 99 -5.46 8.33 -9.65
CA LEU A 99 -5.66 7.26 -10.64
C LEU A 99 -7.14 6.94 -10.83
N ILE A 100 -7.91 6.87 -9.75
CA ILE A 100 -9.36 6.61 -9.80
C ILE A 100 -10.11 7.79 -10.42
N GLY A 101 -9.65 9.03 -10.17
CA GLY A 101 -10.29 10.24 -10.69
C GLY A 101 -10.26 10.37 -12.21
N VAL A 102 -9.38 9.64 -12.90
CA VAL A 102 -9.27 9.66 -14.37
C VAL A 102 -9.89 8.44 -15.04
N VAL A 103 -10.25 7.39 -14.32
CA VAL A 103 -10.98 6.27 -14.90
C VAL A 103 -12.44 6.66 -15.11
N PRO A 104 -13.09 6.21 -16.22
CA PRO A 104 -14.51 6.44 -16.42
C PRO A 104 -15.32 5.84 -15.24
N PRO A 105 -16.18 6.64 -14.59
CA PRO A 105 -16.95 6.12 -13.45
C PRO A 105 -17.90 5.04 -13.92
N ALA A 106 -18.03 3.98 -13.13
CA ALA A 106 -19.14 3.03 -13.28
C ALA A 106 -20.48 3.77 -13.06
N PRO A 107 -21.52 3.44 -13.79
CA PRO A 107 -22.84 4.07 -13.63
C PRO A 107 -23.27 4.03 -12.14
N GLY A 108 -23.45 5.19 -11.53
CA GLY A 108 -23.80 5.32 -10.11
C GLY A 108 -22.67 5.07 -9.11
N GLY A 109 -21.42 4.94 -9.58
CA GLY A 109 -20.27 4.69 -8.72
C GLY A 109 -19.81 5.92 -7.95
N ASP A 110 -19.67 5.78 -6.63
CA ASP A 110 -19.05 6.77 -5.75
C ASP A 110 -17.52 6.53 -5.71
N PRO A 111 -16.68 7.50 -6.10
CA PRO A 111 -15.22 7.35 -6.10
C PRO A 111 -14.64 7.02 -4.71
N LEU A 112 -15.25 7.49 -3.63
CA LEU A 112 -14.84 7.16 -2.28
C LEU A 112 -15.06 5.67 -2.00
N ILE A 113 -16.27 5.19 -2.29
CA ILE A 113 -16.62 3.77 -2.08
C ILE A 113 -15.76 2.87 -2.97
N PHE A 114 -15.56 3.26 -4.23
CA PHE A 114 -14.67 2.55 -5.15
C PHE A 114 -13.26 2.39 -4.54
N ARG A 115 -12.67 3.48 -4.06
CA ARG A 115 -11.35 3.45 -3.45
C ARG A 115 -11.31 2.59 -2.18
N MET A 116 -12.33 2.69 -1.32
CA MET A 116 -12.40 1.90 -0.09
C MET A 116 -12.51 0.41 -0.38
N LEU A 117 -13.30 0.02 -1.36
CA LEU A 117 -13.40 -1.38 -1.79
C LEU A 117 -12.08 -1.88 -2.39
N LEU A 118 -11.47 -1.10 -3.26
CA LEU A 118 -10.23 -1.48 -3.93
C LEU A 118 -9.08 -1.63 -2.93
N LEU A 119 -8.76 -0.59 -2.17
CA LEU A 119 -7.66 -0.60 -1.21
C LEU A 119 -7.94 -1.53 -0.04
N GLY A 120 -9.17 -1.55 0.46
CA GLY A 120 -9.57 -2.46 1.54
C GLY A 120 -9.46 -3.93 1.13
N GLY A 121 -9.93 -4.27 -0.06
CA GLY A 121 -9.82 -5.63 -0.60
C GLY A 121 -8.36 -6.05 -0.80
N MET A 122 -7.55 -5.19 -1.41
CA MET A 122 -6.12 -5.47 -1.62
C MET A 122 -5.38 -5.64 -0.29
N ASN A 123 -5.56 -4.73 0.66
CA ASN A 123 -4.90 -4.81 1.97
C ASN A 123 -5.34 -6.04 2.77
N TRP A 124 -6.59 -6.48 2.63
CA TRP A 124 -7.09 -7.69 3.27
C TRP A 124 -6.45 -8.97 2.72
N ALA A 125 -5.90 -8.94 1.51
CA ALA A 125 -5.28 -10.10 0.86
C ALA A 125 -4.15 -10.74 1.71
N GLN A 126 -3.48 -9.99 2.55
CA GLN A 126 -2.46 -10.52 3.44
C GLN A 126 -2.95 -11.59 4.40
N ASN A 127 -4.24 -11.61 4.71
CA ASN A 127 -4.83 -12.56 5.63
C ASN A 127 -5.08 -13.95 5.01
N TRP A 128 -5.15 -14.01 3.67
CA TRP A 128 -5.48 -15.28 2.97
C TRP A 128 -4.52 -15.65 1.85
N TYR A 129 -3.63 -14.73 1.43
CA TYR A 129 -2.81 -14.94 0.23
C TYR A 129 -1.83 -16.10 0.33
N GLN A 130 -1.33 -16.45 1.52
CA GLN A 130 -0.32 -17.50 1.70
C GLN A 130 -0.74 -18.86 1.11
N ASP A 131 -2.03 -19.11 1.07
CA ASP A 131 -2.61 -20.33 0.51
C ASP A 131 -2.93 -20.21 -1.00
N SER A 132 -2.69 -19.02 -1.59
CA SER A 132 -2.98 -18.75 -3.00
C SER A 132 -1.80 -19.12 -3.89
N LYS A 133 -2.11 -19.76 -5.03
CA LYS A 133 -1.15 -20.03 -6.11
C LYS A 133 -1.20 -18.94 -7.19
N ILE A 134 -2.08 -17.94 -7.05
CA ILE A 134 -2.28 -16.89 -8.03
C ILE A 134 -1.24 -15.79 -7.76
N PRO A 135 -0.51 -15.30 -8.78
CA PRO A 135 0.41 -14.17 -8.59
C PRO A 135 -0.31 -12.90 -8.08
N PRO A 136 0.34 -12.08 -7.24
CA PRO A 136 -0.27 -10.86 -6.69
C PRO A 136 -0.81 -9.91 -7.77
N GLY A 137 -0.08 -9.73 -8.86
CA GLY A 137 -0.51 -8.88 -9.99
C GLY A 137 -1.77 -9.38 -10.67
N GLU A 138 -1.95 -10.70 -10.80
CA GLU A 138 -3.18 -11.29 -11.35
C GLU A 138 -4.38 -11.05 -10.42
N ILE A 139 -4.18 -11.16 -9.11
CA ILE A 139 -5.22 -10.84 -8.13
C ILE A 139 -5.63 -9.37 -8.25
N ALA A 140 -4.67 -8.47 -8.36
CA ALA A 140 -4.93 -7.03 -8.55
C ALA A 140 -5.77 -6.79 -9.81
N GLY A 141 -5.42 -7.42 -10.94
CA GLY A 141 -6.19 -7.34 -12.18
C GLY A 141 -7.64 -7.79 -12.01
N LYS A 142 -7.86 -8.88 -11.27
CA LYS A 142 -9.23 -9.37 -10.97
C LYS A 142 -10.02 -8.37 -10.13
N PHE A 143 -9.41 -7.73 -9.13
CA PHE A 143 -10.06 -6.65 -8.36
C PHE A 143 -10.49 -5.49 -9.27
N VAL A 144 -9.59 -5.03 -10.13
CA VAL A 144 -9.88 -3.93 -11.05
C VAL A 144 -10.99 -4.30 -12.04
N GLN A 145 -10.96 -5.51 -12.60
CA GLN A 145 -12.01 -6.00 -13.51
C GLN A 145 -13.38 -6.02 -12.84
N LEU A 146 -13.48 -6.55 -11.62
CA LEU A 146 -14.74 -6.58 -10.87
C LEU A 146 -15.30 -5.18 -10.64
N LEU A 147 -14.46 -4.22 -10.32
CA LEU A 147 -14.86 -2.84 -10.07
C LEU A 147 -15.15 -2.06 -11.36
N ARG A 148 -14.58 -2.47 -12.48
CA ARG A 148 -14.87 -1.89 -13.80
C ARG A 148 -16.26 -2.28 -14.31
N GLY A 149 -16.84 -3.32 -13.74
CA GLY A 149 -18.18 -3.78 -14.15
C GLY A 149 -18.20 -5.01 -15.04
N GLY A 150 -17.19 -5.84 -14.89
CA GLY A 150 -17.09 -7.13 -15.57
C GLY A 150 -16.68 -7.03 -17.02
#